data_9201bf1bc7cc56c74cace5f731eede95
#
_entry.id   9201bf1bc7cc56c74cace5f731eede95
#
_cell.length_a   1.000
_cell.length_b   1.000
_cell.length_c   1.000
_cell.angle_alpha   90.00
_cell.angle_beta   90.00
_cell.angle_gamma   90.00
#
_symmetry.space_group_name_H-M   'P 1'
#
loop_
_entity.id
_entity.type
_entity.pdbx_description
1 polymer ?
#
loop_
_entity_poly.entity_id
_entity_poly.type
_entity_poly.pdbx_seq_one_letter_code
_entity_poly.pdbx_strand_id
1 'polypeptide(L)'
;MGAGCCVDRWCLVAERAVPSAVVVLLLPVGDDDAGLSKWPDYDRAVLVYSMSVSVDGYIADRDGAFGWTAPSDELFAFHLARVRELGAHLCGRRLYETMLPWETDPSLRDTELGAEFADVWSALPKVVFSRTLDSVQGNARLADSSVAEGVATALGATDRDVEIGGAGLAAAAIGLGLVDELRIFRIPIVVGGGTPYLPPVTEDIPLDLIETRTFGLRVIYERYQRVHADSD
;
A
#
# COMPACT_ATOMS: atom_id res chain seq x y z
N MET A 1 18.24 -10.38 63.34
CA MET A 1 16.78 -10.53 63.31
C MET A 1 16.19 -9.45 62.45
N GLY A 2 15.45 -9.81 61.43
CA GLY A 2 14.58 -8.93 60.70
C GLY A 2 14.92 -8.79 59.22
N ALA A 3 14.41 -9.68 58.44
CA ALA A 3 14.34 -9.60 56.99
C ALA A 3 13.49 -8.44 56.52
N GLY A 4 13.91 -7.75 55.50
CA GLY A 4 13.11 -6.74 54.81
C GLY A 4 13.39 -6.82 53.31
N CYS A 5 12.38 -7.19 52.61
CA CYS A 5 12.27 -7.50 51.21
C CYS A 5 12.76 -6.39 50.29
N CYS A 6 13.52 -6.78 49.31
CA CYS A 6 13.96 -5.97 48.18
C CYS A 6 12.94 -6.10 47.07
N VAL A 7 12.29 -5.02 46.65
CA VAL A 7 11.75 -4.85 45.30
C VAL A 7 11.75 -3.36 44.95
N ASP A 8 12.09 -3.10 43.70
CA ASP A 8 11.98 -1.83 42.98
C ASP A 8 13.19 -0.90 42.98
N ARG A 9 14.05 -1.19 42.03
CA ARG A 9 15.13 -0.31 41.66
C ARG A 9 14.87 0.22 40.25
N TRP A 10 14.08 1.30 40.16
CA TRP A 10 14.19 2.23 39.03
C TRP A 10 14.80 3.52 39.57
N CYS A 11 16.09 3.68 39.34
CA CYS A 11 16.80 4.91 39.63
C CYS A 11 16.45 5.93 38.55
N LEU A 12 15.67 6.93 38.94
CA LEU A 12 15.52 8.18 38.24
C LEU A 12 16.86 8.90 38.21
N VAL A 13 17.41 9.13 37.03
CA VAL A 13 18.33 10.24 36.80
C VAL A 13 17.51 11.31 36.09
N ALA A 14 17.06 12.27 36.89
CA ALA A 14 16.53 13.52 36.38
C ALA A 14 17.68 14.46 36.07
N GLU A 15 17.63 15.12 34.95
CA GLU A 15 17.55 16.56 34.69
C GLU A 15 18.15 16.94 33.35
N ARG A 16 17.32 17.23 32.40
CA ARG A 16 17.34 18.53 31.68
C ARG A 16 16.02 18.68 30.92
N ALA A 17 15.38 19.80 31.17
CA ALA A 17 14.09 20.19 30.65
C ALA A 17 14.05 20.14 29.13
N VAL A 18 13.05 19.41 28.59
CA VAL A 18 12.53 19.53 27.23
C VAL A 18 11.04 19.87 27.37
N PRO A 19 10.59 20.99 26.79
CA PRO A 19 9.18 21.33 26.86
C PRO A 19 8.45 20.56 25.78
N SER A 20 7.75 19.55 26.15
CA SER A 20 6.54 18.96 25.56
C SER A 20 6.36 17.55 26.14
N ALA A 21 5.53 17.49 27.15
CA ALA A 21 5.12 16.23 27.75
C ALA A 21 4.25 15.47 26.74
N VAL A 22 4.78 14.38 26.19
CA VAL A 22 3.94 13.34 25.62
C VAL A 22 3.31 12.60 26.78
N VAL A 23 2.10 12.99 27.15
CA VAL A 23 1.28 12.25 28.09
C VAL A 23 0.72 11.04 27.34
N VAL A 24 1.34 9.88 27.52
CA VAL A 24 0.72 8.62 27.12
C VAL A 24 -0.37 8.32 28.15
N LEU A 25 -1.58 8.72 27.86
CA LEU A 25 -2.77 8.28 28.60
C LEU A 25 -3.03 6.83 28.22
N LEU A 26 -2.60 5.90 29.07
CA LEU A 26 -3.12 4.53 29.07
C LEU A 26 -4.56 4.58 29.60
N LEU A 27 -5.52 4.69 28.69
CA LEU A 27 -6.91 4.46 29.04
C LEU A 27 -7.12 2.96 29.22
N PRO A 28 -7.86 2.53 30.29
CA PRO A 28 -8.24 1.13 30.38
C PRO A 28 -9.11 0.76 29.18
N VAL A 29 -8.79 -0.37 28.55
CA VAL A 29 -9.66 -0.98 27.55
C VAL A 29 -10.92 -1.43 28.30
N GLY A 30 -11.96 -0.64 28.23
CA GLY A 30 -13.31 -1.05 28.67
C GLY A 30 -13.88 -2.00 27.64
N ASP A 31 -14.40 -3.13 28.12
CA ASP A 31 -15.23 -4.05 27.35
C ASP A 31 -16.58 -3.37 27.04
N ASP A 32 -16.59 -2.43 26.11
CA ASP A 32 -17.82 -1.87 25.59
C ASP A 32 -17.99 -2.25 24.11
N ASP A 33 -18.72 -3.35 23.93
CA ASP A 33 -19.21 -3.88 22.64
C ASP A 33 -20.29 -2.96 22.02
N ALA A 34 -20.20 -1.66 22.21
CA ALA A 34 -21.20 -0.65 21.82
C ALA A 34 -20.61 0.46 20.96
N GLY A 35 -19.91 0.11 19.87
CA GLY A 35 -19.33 1.12 18.96
C GLY A 35 -18.91 0.64 17.59
N LEU A 36 -19.12 -0.61 17.25
CA LEU A 36 -18.73 -1.19 15.95
C LEU A 36 -19.80 -1.01 14.86
N SER A 37 -20.58 0.03 14.88
CA SER A 37 -21.59 0.26 13.86
C SER A 37 -21.42 1.64 13.22
N LYS A 38 -20.52 1.76 12.29
CA LYS A 38 -20.59 2.56 11.07
C LYS A 38 -19.24 2.56 10.36
N TRP A 39 -18.91 1.44 9.73
CA TRP A 39 -18.00 1.49 8.62
C TRP A 39 -18.77 2.11 7.45
N PRO A 40 -18.20 3.11 6.74
CA PRO A 40 -18.86 3.68 5.56
C PRO A 40 -19.16 2.59 4.55
N ASP A 41 -20.25 2.75 3.83
CA ASP A 41 -20.77 1.85 2.78
C ASP A 41 -19.64 1.34 1.87
N TYR A 42 -19.31 0.05 2.00
CA TYR A 42 -18.39 -0.69 1.11
C TYR A 42 -18.99 -0.99 -0.27
N ASP A 43 -20.10 -0.37 -0.63
CA ASP A 43 -20.80 -0.61 -1.89
C ASP A 43 -20.19 0.13 -3.09
N ARG A 44 -19.08 0.85 -2.93
CA ARG A 44 -18.47 1.60 -4.02
C ARG A 44 -17.00 1.16 -4.22
N ALA A 45 -16.64 0.91 -5.49
CA ALA A 45 -15.25 0.73 -5.90
C ALA A 45 -14.36 1.90 -5.45
N VAL A 46 -13.19 1.62 -4.90
CA VAL A 46 -12.23 2.60 -4.39
C VAL A 46 -10.92 2.56 -5.17
N LEU A 47 -10.18 3.68 -5.17
CA LEU A 47 -8.84 3.74 -5.73
C LEU A 47 -7.81 3.36 -4.66
N VAL A 48 -7.10 2.27 -4.91
CA VAL A 48 -6.10 1.68 -4.01
C VAL A 48 -4.69 1.96 -4.51
N TYR A 49 -3.80 2.41 -3.63
CA TYR A 49 -2.37 2.45 -3.90
C TYR A 49 -1.64 1.41 -3.04
N SER A 50 -1.10 0.38 -3.69
CA SER A 50 -0.49 -0.78 -3.04
C SER A 50 0.95 -0.96 -3.48
N MET A 51 1.91 -1.09 -2.54
CA MET A 51 3.32 -1.32 -2.83
C MET A 51 4.04 -2.05 -1.69
N SER A 52 5.11 -2.78 -2.07
CA SER A 52 6.14 -3.22 -1.12
C SER A 52 7.06 -2.06 -0.78
N VAL A 53 7.29 -1.82 0.52
CA VAL A 53 7.95 -0.62 1.02
C VAL A 53 9.00 -1.00 2.06
N SER A 54 10.21 -0.45 1.98
CA SER A 54 11.24 -0.59 3.01
C SER A 54 10.81 0.07 4.33
N VAL A 55 11.46 -0.26 5.44
CA VAL A 55 11.16 0.35 6.76
C VAL A 55 11.31 1.87 6.72
N ASP A 56 12.25 2.37 5.93
CA ASP A 56 12.51 3.80 5.74
C ASP A 56 11.71 4.45 4.60
N GLY A 57 10.70 3.75 4.04
CA GLY A 57 9.67 4.37 3.20
C GLY A 57 9.91 4.37 1.70
N TYR A 58 10.78 3.51 1.16
CA TYR A 58 11.11 3.47 -0.26
C TYR A 58 10.56 2.21 -0.94
N ILE A 59 10.17 2.33 -2.21
CA ILE A 59 9.73 1.22 -3.08
C ILE A 59 10.83 0.68 -4.00
N ALA A 60 11.91 1.45 -4.16
CA ALA A 60 13.13 1.06 -4.85
C ALA A 60 14.30 1.82 -4.21
N ASP A 61 15.51 1.26 -4.26
CA ASP A 61 16.71 1.89 -3.76
C ASP A 61 17.24 3.01 -4.68
N ARG A 62 18.44 3.54 -4.38
CA ARG A 62 19.06 4.64 -5.14
C ARG A 62 19.40 4.27 -6.57
N ASP A 63 19.63 2.99 -6.84
CA ASP A 63 19.93 2.45 -8.18
C ASP A 63 18.66 2.04 -8.92
N GLY A 64 17.48 2.17 -8.27
CA GLY A 64 16.18 1.76 -8.79
C GLY A 64 15.90 0.27 -8.63
N ALA A 65 16.74 -0.47 -7.89
CA ALA A 65 16.55 -1.88 -7.64
C ALA A 65 15.52 -2.10 -6.52
N PHE A 66 14.73 -3.18 -6.65
CA PHE A 66 13.68 -3.60 -5.72
C PHE A 66 13.66 -5.12 -5.51
N GLY A 67 14.71 -5.84 -5.89
CA GLY A 67 14.80 -7.30 -5.71
C GLY A 67 14.62 -7.78 -4.27
N TRP A 68 14.81 -6.91 -3.29
CA TRP A 68 14.54 -7.15 -1.88
C TRP A 68 13.04 -7.30 -1.54
N THR A 69 12.15 -7.00 -2.47
CA THR A 69 10.69 -7.16 -2.31
C THR A 69 10.19 -8.55 -2.70
N ALA A 70 11.06 -9.46 -3.14
CA ALA A 70 10.68 -10.80 -3.59
C ALA A 70 9.83 -11.49 -2.51
N PRO A 71 8.58 -11.88 -2.82
CA PRO A 71 7.67 -12.45 -1.83
C PRO A 71 7.99 -13.91 -1.51
N SER A 72 7.63 -14.37 -0.33
CA SER A 72 7.45 -15.80 -0.04
C SER A 72 6.20 -16.31 -0.76
N ASP A 73 6.06 -17.65 -0.87
CA ASP A 73 4.86 -18.24 -1.49
C ASP A 73 3.56 -17.81 -0.79
N GLU A 74 3.58 -17.72 0.55
CA GLU A 74 2.44 -17.23 1.34
C GLU A 74 2.05 -15.80 0.97
N LEU A 75 3.06 -14.91 0.88
CA LEU A 75 2.84 -13.51 0.51
C LEU A 75 2.43 -13.40 -0.96
N PHE A 76 3.01 -14.21 -1.84
CA PHE A 76 2.65 -14.22 -3.26
C PHE A 76 1.20 -14.69 -3.48
N ALA A 77 0.76 -15.74 -2.77
CA ALA A 77 -0.63 -16.17 -2.78
C ALA A 77 -1.59 -15.07 -2.29
N PHE A 78 -1.17 -14.27 -1.29
CA PHE A 78 -1.95 -13.14 -0.83
C PHE A 78 -2.01 -12.03 -1.90
N HIS A 79 -0.91 -11.71 -2.59
CA HIS A 79 -0.92 -10.78 -3.71
C HIS A 79 -1.86 -11.24 -4.82
N LEU A 80 -1.80 -12.54 -5.19
CA LEU A 80 -2.71 -13.11 -6.17
C LEU A 80 -4.18 -12.95 -5.77
N ALA A 81 -4.52 -13.21 -4.51
CA ALA A 81 -5.88 -13.03 -4.01
C ALA A 81 -6.34 -11.56 -4.14
N ARG A 82 -5.46 -10.59 -3.85
CA ARG A 82 -5.78 -9.16 -4.00
C ARG A 82 -5.97 -8.76 -5.46
N VAL A 83 -5.09 -9.21 -6.37
CA VAL A 83 -5.20 -8.89 -7.80
C VAL A 83 -6.50 -9.44 -8.40
N ARG A 84 -6.99 -10.60 -7.92
CA ARG A 84 -8.28 -11.17 -8.35
C ARG A 84 -9.49 -10.31 -8.00
N GLU A 85 -9.38 -9.51 -6.97
CA GLU A 85 -10.47 -8.62 -6.52
C GLU A 85 -10.53 -7.31 -7.32
N LEU A 86 -9.50 -7.00 -8.12
CA LEU A 86 -9.42 -5.77 -8.89
C LEU A 86 -10.30 -5.82 -10.15
N GLY A 87 -10.89 -4.67 -10.48
CA GLY A 87 -11.59 -4.43 -11.74
C GLY A 87 -10.69 -3.85 -12.82
N ALA A 88 -9.66 -3.09 -12.44
CA ALA A 88 -8.67 -2.53 -13.36
C ALA A 88 -7.37 -2.14 -12.61
N HIS A 89 -6.29 -1.95 -13.37
CA HIS A 89 -5.03 -1.45 -12.86
C HIS A 89 -4.53 -0.24 -13.66
N LEU A 90 -4.24 0.87 -12.98
CA LEU A 90 -3.66 2.07 -13.57
C LEU A 90 -2.14 2.03 -13.36
N CYS A 91 -1.38 1.96 -14.44
CA CYS A 91 0.08 1.78 -14.39
C CYS A 91 0.81 3.03 -14.84
N GLY A 92 1.82 3.46 -14.09
CA GLY A 92 2.90 4.25 -14.67
C GLY A 92 3.78 3.39 -15.59
N ARG A 93 4.47 4.01 -16.55
CA ARG A 93 5.32 3.30 -17.54
C ARG A 93 6.24 2.25 -16.91
N ARG A 94 7.03 2.62 -15.88
CA ARG A 94 8.00 1.70 -15.27
C ARG A 94 7.34 0.46 -14.67
N LEU A 95 6.22 0.63 -13.99
CA LEU A 95 5.49 -0.50 -13.44
C LEU A 95 4.94 -1.40 -14.54
N TYR A 96 4.37 -0.82 -15.60
CA TYR A 96 3.90 -1.59 -16.75
C TYR A 96 5.04 -2.44 -17.35
N GLU A 97 6.20 -1.83 -17.62
CA GLU A 97 7.37 -2.53 -18.15
C GLU A 97 7.88 -3.63 -17.19
N THR A 98 7.86 -3.39 -15.88
CA THR A 98 8.26 -4.37 -14.86
C THR A 98 7.31 -5.56 -14.79
N MET A 99 6.01 -5.33 -14.98
CA MET A 99 5.00 -6.38 -14.88
C MET A 99 4.74 -7.10 -16.22
N LEU A 100 5.23 -6.56 -17.32
CA LEU A 100 5.05 -7.14 -18.64
C LEU A 100 5.56 -8.59 -18.79
N PRO A 101 6.66 -9.01 -18.15
CA PRO A 101 7.09 -10.41 -18.16
C PRO A 101 6.01 -11.41 -17.71
N TRP A 102 5.09 -11.04 -16.83
CA TRP A 102 3.97 -11.92 -16.45
C TRP A 102 3.04 -12.29 -17.61
N GLU A 103 3.05 -11.51 -18.69
CA GLU A 103 2.30 -11.77 -19.91
C GLU A 103 3.16 -12.39 -21.02
N THR A 104 4.50 -12.22 -20.96
CA THR A 104 5.39 -12.52 -22.09
C THR A 104 6.46 -13.57 -21.82
N ASP A 105 6.82 -13.82 -20.55
CA ASP A 105 7.85 -14.78 -20.17
C ASP A 105 7.24 -16.10 -19.67
N PRO A 106 7.34 -17.20 -20.44
CA PRO A 106 6.80 -18.50 -20.04
C PRO A 106 7.42 -19.05 -18.76
N SER A 107 8.67 -18.66 -18.42
CA SER A 107 9.34 -19.17 -17.21
C SER A 107 8.66 -18.74 -15.89
N LEU A 108 7.92 -17.64 -15.91
CA LEU A 108 7.13 -17.20 -14.77
C LEU A 108 5.89 -18.09 -14.50
N ARG A 109 5.60 -19.03 -15.41
CA ARG A 109 4.51 -20.02 -15.31
C ARG A 109 4.97 -21.40 -14.87
N ASP A 110 6.24 -21.58 -14.51
CA ASP A 110 6.81 -22.87 -14.13
C ASP A 110 6.24 -23.43 -12.82
N THR A 111 5.63 -22.57 -12.00
CA THR A 111 4.90 -22.99 -10.80
C THR A 111 3.40 -22.79 -10.98
N GLU A 112 2.58 -23.60 -10.27
CA GLU A 112 1.11 -23.45 -10.29
C GLU A 112 0.69 -22.05 -9.90
N LEU A 113 1.26 -21.52 -8.82
CA LEU A 113 0.96 -20.16 -8.33
C LEU A 113 1.39 -19.08 -9.33
N GLY A 114 2.54 -19.26 -9.99
CA GLY A 114 3.01 -18.34 -11.04
C GLY A 114 2.12 -18.36 -12.27
N ALA A 115 1.70 -19.56 -12.72
CA ALA A 115 0.78 -19.70 -13.84
C ALA A 115 -0.55 -19.02 -13.57
N GLU A 116 -1.10 -19.24 -12.36
CA GLU A 116 -2.35 -18.65 -11.93
C GLU A 116 -2.28 -17.12 -11.84
N PHE A 117 -1.17 -16.58 -11.30
CA PHE A 117 -0.94 -15.13 -11.26
C PHE A 117 -0.87 -14.54 -12.68
N ALA A 118 -0.12 -15.19 -13.58
CA ALA A 118 0.00 -14.75 -14.96
C ALA A 118 -1.34 -14.72 -15.70
N ASP A 119 -2.22 -15.70 -15.45
CA ASP A 119 -3.56 -15.73 -16.03
C ASP A 119 -4.44 -14.59 -15.52
N VAL A 120 -4.46 -14.38 -14.20
CA VAL A 120 -5.22 -13.31 -13.57
C VAL A 120 -4.71 -11.93 -14.01
N TRP A 121 -3.38 -11.75 -14.01
CA TRP A 121 -2.75 -10.50 -14.43
C TRP A 121 -3.01 -10.19 -15.92
N SER A 122 -2.90 -11.19 -16.79
CA SER A 122 -3.18 -11.02 -18.22
C SER A 122 -4.63 -10.65 -18.49
N ALA A 123 -5.56 -11.19 -17.72
CA ALA A 123 -6.99 -10.90 -17.87
C ALA A 123 -7.39 -9.51 -17.33
N LEU A 124 -6.63 -8.97 -16.35
CA LEU A 124 -6.94 -7.69 -15.70
C LEU A 124 -6.81 -6.53 -16.70
N PRO A 125 -7.83 -5.66 -16.88
CA PRO A 125 -7.72 -4.46 -17.70
C PRO A 125 -6.69 -3.47 -17.15
N LYS A 126 -5.82 -2.95 -18.02
CA LYS A 126 -4.77 -2.00 -17.63
C LYS A 126 -4.87 -0.70 -18.40
N VAL A 127 -4.65 0.42 -17.72
CA VAL A 127 -4.51 1.74 -18.34
C VAL A 127 -3.11 2.26 -18.04
N VAL A 128 -2.31 2.49 -19.08
CA VAL A 128 -0.90 2.86 -18.94
C VAL A 128 -0.72 4.35 -19.20
N PHE A 129 -0.30 5.06 -18.17
CA PHE A 129 0.02 6.49 -18.26
C PHE A 129 1.49 6.67 -18.65
N SER A 130 1.72 7.05 -19.91
CA SER A 130 3.06 7.28 -20.46
C SER A 130 3.05 8.40 -21.48
N ARG A 131 4.11 9.20 -21.48
CA ARG A 131 4.36 10.23 -22.51
C ARG A 131 5.38 9.77 -23.57
N THR A 132 5.89 8.55 -23.43
CA THR A 132 7.03 8.07 -24.21
C THR A 132 6.82 6.67 -24.80
N LEU A 133 5.76 5.96 -24.45
CA LEU A 133 5.35 4.73 -25.08
C LEU A 133 4.40 5.04 -26.23
N ASP A 134 4.68 4.48 -27.38
CA ASP A 134 3.84 4.63 -28.58
C ASP A 134 2.74 3.55 -28.62
N SER A 135 2.95 2.42 -27.94
CA SER A 135 1.99 1.32 -27.87
C SER A 135 2.19 0.49 -26.61
N VAL A 136 1.17 -0.28 -26.26
CA VAL A 136 1.16 -1.29 -25.20
C VAL A 136 0.59 -2.58 -25.76
N GLN A 137 0.79 -3.69 -25.05
CA GLN A 137 0.32 -5.02 -25.45
C GLN A 137 -0.51 -5.67 -24.36
N GLY A 138 -1.10 -6.83 -24.67
CA GLY A 138 -1.98 -7.53 -23.74
C GLY A 138 -3.31 -6.82 -23.54
N ASN A 139 -3.94 -7.04 -22.38
CA ASN A 139 -5.16 -6.34 -21.99
C ASN A 139 -4.85 -4.94 -21.41
N ALA A 140 -4.11 -4.14 -22.18
CA ALA A 140 -3.69 -2.80 -21.80
C ALA A 140 -4.00 -1.78 -22.88
N ARG A 141 -4.24 -0.53 -22.49
CA ARG A 141 -4.36 0.62 -23.38
C ARG A 141 -3.54 1.79 -22.84
N LEU A 142 -3.04 2.64 -23.74
CA LEU A 142 -2.48 3.93 -23.33
C LEU A 142 -3.58 4.86 -22.83
N ALA A 143 -3.27 5.61 -21.78
CA ALA A 143 -4.13 6.71 -21.34
C ALA A 143 -4.06 7.86 -22.36
N ASP A 144 -5.21 8.36 -22.74
CA ASP A 144 -5.42 9.53 -23.63
C ASP A 144 -6.02 10.73 -22.87
N SER A 145 -6.09 10.61 -21.56
CA SER A 145 -6.75 11.56 -20.66
C SER A 145 -5.85 11.94 -19.48
N SER A 146 -6.27 12.91 -18.69
CA SER A 146 -5.63 13.25 -17.42
C SER A 146 -5.73 12.11 -16.40
N VAL A 147 -4.91 12.16 -15.34
CA VAL A 147 -4.97 11.18 -14.25
C VAL A 147 -6.36 11.16 -13.60
N ALA A 148 -6.95 12.34 -13.36
CA ALA A 148 -8.28 12.43 -12.76
C ALA A 148 -9.38 11.78 -13.62
N GLU A 149 -9.39 12.08 -14.92
CA GLU A 149 -10.34 11.49 -15.85
C GLU A 149 -10.14 9.98 -16.01
N GLY A 150 -8.89 9.53 -16.08
CA GLY A 150 -8.57 8.11 -16.18
C GLY A 150 -8.98 7.31 -14.94
N VAL A 151 -8.79 7.88 -13.74
CA VAL A 151 -9.27 7.31 -12.48
C VAL A 151 -10.80 7.24 -12.48
N ALA A 152 -11.47 8.35 -12.78
CA ALA A 152 -12.94 8.41 -12.82
C ALA A 152 -13.53 7.41 -13.83
N THR A 153 -12.90 7.30 -15.02
CA THR A 153 -13.32 6.33 -16.05
C THR A 153 -13.12 4.89 -15.58
N ALA A 154 -12.00 4.59 -14.95
CA ALA A 154 -11.70 3.24 -14.48
C ALA A 154 -12.66 2.81 -13.36
N LEU A 155 -12.91 3.67 -12.37
CA LEU A 155 -13.86 3.43 -11.28
C LEU A 155 -15.31 3.32 -11.79
N GLY A 156 -15.67 4.13 -12.79
CA GLY A 156 -17.00 4.08 -13.40
C GLY A 156 -17.26 2.85 -14.28
N ALA A 157 -16.23 2.11 -14.65
CA ALA A 157 -16.33 0.94 -15.53
C ALA A 157 -16.48 -0.40 -14.77
N THR A 158 -16.37 -0.41 -13.44
CA THR A 158 -16.41 -1.61 -12.61
C THR A 158 -17.02 -1.32 -11.24
N ASP A 159 -17.55 -2.36 -10.61
CA ASP A 159 -17.97 -2.39 -9.20
C ASP A 159 -16.86 -2.89 -8.24
N ARG A 160 -15.68 -3.16 -8.78
CA ARG A 160 -14.51 -3.67 -8.05
C ARG A 160 -13.48 -2.57 -7.86
N ASP A 161 -12.61 -2.73 -6.86
CA ASP A 161 -11.51 -1.79 -6.62
C ASP A 161 -10.60 -1.62 -7.85
N VAL A 162 -10.09 -0.42 -8.00
CA VAL A 162 -9.09 -0.08 -9.02
C VAL A 162 -7.76 0.18 -8.32
N GLU A 163 -6.70 -0.49 -8.75
CA GLU A 163 -5.37 -0.25 -8.19
C GLU A 163 -4.58 0.72 -9.07
N ILE A 164 -3.85 1.64 -8.44
CA ILE A 164 -2.91 2.54 -9.10
C ILE A 164 -1.49 2.18 -8.66
N GLY A 165 -0.57 2.08 -9.61
CA GLY A 165 0.80 1.70 -9.33
C GLY A 165 1.85 2.51 -10.07
N GLY A 166 3.05 2.59 -9.42
CA GLY A 166 4.15 3.44 -9.81
C GLY A 166 4.13 4.78 -9.09
N ALA A 167 5.22 5.08 -8.32
CA ALA A 167 5.28 6.22 -7.41
C ALA A 167 4.90 7.57 -8.04
N GLY A 168 5.33 7.83 -9.28
CA GLY A 168 5.04 9.11 -9.94
C GLY A 168 3.56 9.27 -10.31
N LEU A 169 2.90 8.19 -10.75
CA LEU A 169 1.47 8.21 -11.07
C LEU A 169 0.64 8.30 -9.79
N ALA A 170 0.98 7.49 -8.78
CA ALA A 170 0.32 7.52 -7.48
C ALA A 170 0.49 8.88 -6.79
N ALA A 171 1.67 9.51 -6.87
CA ALA A 171 1.91 10.85 -6.35
C ALA A 171 0.95 11.89 -6.96
N ALA A 172 0.70 11.82 -8.27
CA ALA A 172 -0.26 12.71 -8.92
C ALA A 172 -1.69 12.46 -8.41
N ALA A 173 -2.10 11.20 -8.26
CA ALA A 173 -3.42 10.85 -7.74
C ALA A 173 -3.58 11.25 -6.25
N ILE A 174 -2.55 11.06 -5.42
CA ILE A 174 -2.54 11.50 -4.01
C ILE A 174 -2.68 13.01 -3.93
N GLY A 175 -1.91 13.75 -4.73
CA GLY A 175 -1.98 15.23 -4.78
C GLY A 175 -3.34 15.78 -5.23
N LEU A 176 -4.09 14.99 -6.01
CA LEU A 176 -5.46 15.29 -6.43
C LEU A 176 -6.53 14.79 -5.43
N GLY A 177 -6.12 14.13 -4.35
CA GLY A 177 -7.05 13.58 -3.36
C GLY A 177 -7.87 12.38 -3.82
N LEU A 178 -7.42 11.69 -4.86
CA LEU A 178 -8.16 10.60 -5.51
C LEU A 178 -7.93 9.22 -4.88
N VAL A 179 -6.84 9.04 -4.13
CA VAL A 179 -6.52 7.76 -3.49
C VAL A 179 -7.34 7.62 -2.22
N ASP A 180 -8.15 6.59 -2.16
CA ASP A 180 -9.03 6.27 -1.03
C ASP A 180 -8.34 5.36 -0.02
N GLU A 181 -7.47 4.44 -0.50
CA GLU A 181 -6.88 3.40 0.33
C GLU A 181 -5.39 3.22 0.04
N LEU A 182 -4.60 3.08 1.10
CA LEU A 182 -3.18 2.73 1.03
C LEU A 182 -2.99 1.30 1.54
N ARG A 183 -2.29 0.46 0.75
CA ARG A 183 -1.86 -0.89 1.15
C ARG A 183 -0.35 -0.95 1.14
N ILE A 184 0.25 -1.20 2.29
CA ILE A 184 1.70 -1.19 2.49
C ILE A 184 2.15 -2.59 2.88
N PHE A 185 3.04 -3.17 2.09
CA PHE A 185 3.77 -4.37 2.48
C PHE A 185 5.14 -3.94 2.99
N ARG A 186 5.26 -3.78 4.29
CA ARG A 186 6.48 -3.29 4.93
C ARG A 186 7.52 -4.40 5.02
N ILE A 187 8.56 -4.27 4.19
CA ILE A 187 9.69 -5.21 4.12
C ILE A 187 10.72 -4.81 5.16
N PRO A 188 11.26 -5.74 5.97
CA PRO A 188 12.22 -5.45 7.03
C PRO A 188 13.63 -5.18 6.48
N ILE A 189 13.77 -4.09 5.74
CA ILE A 189 15.03 -3.59 5.17
C ILE A 189 15.07 -2.06 5.27
N VAL A 190 16.26 -1.50 5.42
CA VAL A 190 16.53 -0.07 5.28
C VAL A 190 17.42 0.11 4.05
N VAL A 191 16.95 0.86 3.06
CA VAL A 191 17.68 1.09 1.80
C VAL A 191 18.41 2.45 1.78
N GLY A 192 18.03 3.36 2.67
CA GLY A 192 18.73 4.63 2.91
C GLY A 192 18.50 5.69 1.81
N GLY A 193 17.47 5.53 0.96
CA GLY A 193 17.12 6.46 -0.12
C GLY A 193 16.68 5.74 -1.37
N GLY A 194 16.19 6.49 -2.36
CA GLY A 194 15.69 5.95 -3.60
C GLY A 194 14.33 6.54 -4.00
N THR A 195 13.43 5.71 -4.54
CA THR A 195 12.08 6.12 -4.91
C THR A 195 11.16 6.00 -3.69
N PRO A 196 10.64 7.11 -3.14
CA PRO A 196 9.75 7.05 -1.98
C PRO A 196 8.38 6.48 -2.35
N TYR A 197 7.73 5.82 -1.39
CA TYR A 197 6.35 5.35 -1.52
C TYR A 197 5.38 6.51 -1.59
N LEU A 198 5.44 7.41 -0.62
CA LEU A 198 4.59 8.60 -0.57
C LEU A 198 5.34 9.83 -1.10
N PRO A 199 4.66 10.72 -1.85
CA PRO A 199 5.21 12.01 -2.21
C PRO A 199 5.28 12.92 -0.98
N PRO A 200 6.06 14.02 -1.02
CA PRO A 200 5.86 15.11 -0.09
C PRO A 200 4.43 15.67 -0.24
N VAL A 201 3.76 15.85 0.89
CA VAL A 201 2.42 16.45 0.95
C VAL A 201 2.49 17.80 1.65
N THR A 202 1.59 18.71 1.30
CA THR A 202 1.51 20.05 1.89
C THR A 202 0.57 20.12 3.09
N GLU A 203 -0.35 19.15 3.18
CA GLU A 203 -1.32 19.03 4.26
C GLU A 203 -1.34 17.59 4.77
N ASP A 204 -1.68 17.41 6.03
CA ASP A 204 -1.82 16.09 6.61
C ASP A 204 -2.98 15.33 5.94
N ILE A 205 -2.76 14.04 5.68
CA ILE A 205 -3.79 13.13 5.16
C ILE A 205 -4.14 12.17 6.29
N PRO A 206 -5.24 12.38 7.00
CA PRO A 206 -5.66 11.48 8.06
C PRO A 206 -6.06 10.13 7.51
N LEU A 207 -5.66 9.07 8.21
CA LEU A 207 -5.84 7.67 7.81
C LEU A 207 -6.37 6.86 8.99
N ASP A 208 -7.33 5.99 8.71
CA ASP A 208 -7.76 4.94 9.63
C ASP A 208 -7.04 3.63 9.30
N LEU A 209 -6.51 2.96 10.31
CA LEU A 209 -5.93 1.62 10.16
C LEU A 209 -7.06 0.59 10.11
N ILE A 210 -7.21 -0.09 8.96
CA ILE A 210 -8.29 -1.05 8.71
C ILE A 210 -7.85 -2.48 9.00
N GLU A 211 -6.61 -2.83 8.63
CA GLU A 211 -6.11 -4.20 8.75
C GLU A 211 -4.61 -4.20 8.94
N THR A 212 -4.13 -5.15 9.75
CA THR A 212 -2.72 -5.55 9.79
C THR A 212 -2.61 -7.06 9.70
N ARG A 213 -1.58 -7.52 9.00
CA ARG A 213 -1.24 -8.94 8.90
C ARG A 213 0.27 -9.11 8.81
N THR A 214 0.80 -10.18 9.41
CA THR A 214 2.23 -10.52 9.32
C THR A 214 2.42 -11.78 8.50
N PHE A 215 3.37 -11.76 7.56
CA PHE A 215 3.76 -12.90 6.74
C PHE A 215 5.14 -13.39 7.14
N GLY A 216 5.25 -14.66 7.52
CA GLY A 216 6.51 -15.32 7.86
C GLY A 216 7.34 -14.61 8.92
N LEU A 217 6.73 -13.85 9.84
CA LEU A 217 7.39 -13.02 10.87
C LEU A 217 8.33 -11.96 10.28
N ARG A 218 8.18 -11.60 9.03
CA ARG A 218 9.07 -10.67 8.32
C ARG A 218 8.37 -9.50 7.67
N VAL A 219 7.27 -9.73 6.96
CA VAL A 219 6.56 -8.68 6.24
C VAL A 219 5.29 -8.32 6.98
N ILE A 220 5.08 -7.03 7.21
CA ILE A 220 3.84 -6.51 7.78
C ILE A 220 3.02 -5.93 6.62
N TYR A 221 1.81 -6.42 6.44
CA TYR A 221 0.79 -5.80 5.61
C TYR A 221 0.00 -4.83 6.47
N GLU A 222 -0.16 -3.62 5.98
CA GLU A 222 -0.93 -2.54 6.60
C GLU A 222 -1.91 -2.01 5.57
N ARG A 223 -3.19 -1.92 5.92
CA ARG A 223 -4.24 -1.35 5.10
C ARG A 223 -4.81 -0.13 5.80
N TYR A 224 -4.76 0.99 5.13
CA TYR A 224 -5.25 2.26 5.63
C TYR A 224 -6.31 2.83 4.70
N GLN A 225 -7.37 3.36 5.28
CA GLN A 225 -8.39 4.12 4.56
C GLN A 225 -8.22 5.60 4.83
N ARG A 226 -8.35 6.41 3.80
CA ARG A 226 -8.35 7.87 3.95
C ARG A 226 -9.64 8.31 4.65
N VAL A 227 -9.47 9.15 5.67
CA VAL A 227 -10.61 9.82 6.31
C VAL A 227 -11.02 10.99 5.41
N HIS A 228 -12.20 10.92 4.86
CA HIS A 228 -12.81 12.05 4.16
C HIS A 228 -13.47 12.94 5.21
N ALA A 229 -13.22 14.25 5.16
CA ALA A 229 -13.99 15.18 5.97
C ALA A 229 -15.46 15.05 5.54
N ASP A 230 -16.35 14.77 6.49
CA ASP A 230 -17.77 14.77 6.23
C ASP A 230 -18.14 16.12 5.59
N SER A 231 -18.70 16.07 4.39
CA SER A 231 -19.25 17.25 3.73
C SER A 231 -20.52 17.61 4.48
N ASP A 232 -20.40 18.62 5.39
CA ASP A 232 -21.56 19.23 6.05
C ASP A 232 -22.54 19.85 5.04
#